data_3e1c97a19c752b0ff15be7861c03f37e
#
_entry.id   3e1c97a19c752b0ff15be7861c03f37e
#
_cell.length_a   1.000
_cell.length_b   1.000
_cell.length_c   1.000
_cell.angle_alpha   90.00
_cell.angle_beta   90.00
_cell.angle_gamma   90.00
#
_symmetry.space_group_name_H-M   'P 1'
#
loop_
_entity.id
_entity.type
_entity.pdbx_description
1 polymer ?
#
loop_
_entity_poly.entity_id
_entity_poly.type
_entity_poly.pdbx_seq_one_letter_code
_entity_poly.pdbx_strand_id
1 'polypeptide(L)'
;MKMTRRAMLAGLALPATAGMANTTYLIHPVAVEDGIWMIHGDDAPIHFSNGGAIANIAIIDTPVGTLLVDSGPSLRYGRTLKAVAEGLTGKPVIRVYVTHLHPDHGMGIAAFDPAIIAALPQAITDMARDGRGFSDALYRLLGDWMRGTELVLPGRKITEASEDFGGRRLRLMALAGHSAGDLALLDEQTGLLIGGDLLFHDRAPATPTADLPRWRTSLDSLAKLPHRAALPGHGPFDPTGQEAIAQTRDWIDWLEDALTAAVRSGLDMVEAGSVPIPARFAGMAAARYELQRSVSHFYPGLEAKWLPRVDMPEG
;
A
#
# COMPACT_ATOMS: atom_id res chain seq x y z
N MET A 1 7.79 78.76 -6.99
CA MET A 1 6.60 77.91 -7.02
C MET A 1 7.10 76.49 -7.06
N LYS A 2 7.08 75.74 -5.89
CA LYS A 2 7.59 74.38 -5.77
C LYS A 2 6.38 73.46 -5.81
N MET A 3 6.28 72.67 -6.86
CA MET A 3 5.26 71.55 -6.93
C MET A 3 5.84 70.29 -6.35
N THR A 4 5.22 69.83 -5.29
CA THR A 4 5.51 68.55 -4.67
C THR A 4 4.77 67.41 -5.40
N ARG A 5 5.54 66.44 -5.90
CA ARG A 5 4.99 65.15 -6.41
C ARG A 5 4.64 64.23 -5.27
N ARG A 6 3.38 64.04 -5.02
CA ARG A 6 2.83 62.85 -4.29
C ARG A 6 2.27 61.91 -5.32
N ALA A 7 3.01 60.85 -5.63
CA ALA A 7 2.50 59.74 -6.40
C ALA A 7 1.65 58.86 -5.46
N MET A 8 0.36 58.72 -5.73
CA MET A 8 -0.52 57.73 -5.16
C MET A 8 -0.21 56.38 -5.81
N LEU A 9 0.38 55.45 -5.04
CA LEU A 9 0.38 54.06 -5.37
C LEU A 9 -0.95 53.46 -4.90
N ALA A 10 -1.95 53.33 -5.79
CA ALA A 10 -3.11 52.54 -5.61
C ALA A 10 -2.71 51.07 -5.85
N GLY A 11 -2.43 50.35 -4.78
CA GLY A 11 -2.22 48.89 -4.83
C GLY A 11 -3.56 48.19 -5.17
N LEU A 12 -3.66 47.68 -6.39
CA LEU A 12 -4.69 46.69 -6.74
C LEU A 12 -4.34 45.38 -6.01
N ALA A 13 -4.96 45.18 -4.85
CA ALA A 13 -5.05 43.84 -4.24
C ALA A 13 -6.01 43.00 -5.10
N LEU A 14 -5.46 42.21 -6.00
CA LEU A 14 -6.22 41.12 -6.61
C LEU A 14 -6.52 40.10 -5.50
N PRO A 15 -7.78 39.72 -5.28
CA PRO A 15 -8.08 38.62 -4.42
C PRO A 15 -7.47 37.37 -5.05
N ALA A 16 -6.46 36.79 -4.41
CA ALA A 16 -6.05 35.44 -4.72
C ALA A 16 -7.21 34.50 -4.33
N THR A 17 -8.11 34.26 -5.26
CA THR A 17 -8.97 33.07 -5.20
C THR A 17 -8.02 31.90 -5.42
N ALA A 18 -7.43 31.39 -4.33
CA ALA A 18 -6.87 30.05 -4.32
C ALA A 18 -8.04 29.14 -4.72
N GLY A 19 -8.05 28.72 -5.97
CA GLY A 19 -8.98 27.71 -6.43
C GLY A 19 -8.76 26.51 -5.51
N MET A 20 -9.78 26.19 -4.68
CA MET A 20 -9.78 24.97 -3.89
C MET A 20 -9.67 23.86 -4.92
N ALA A 21 -8.51 23.21 -4.99
CA ALA A 21 -8.34 22.02 -5.80
C ALA A 21 -9.45 21.05 -5.39
N ASN A 22 -10.22 20.58 -6.38
CA ASN A 22 -11.32 19.66 -6.12
C ASN A 22 -10.73 18.30 -5.69
N THR A 23 -10.47 18.14 -4.39
CA THR A 23 -9.89 16.93 -3.82
C THR A 23 -10.99 15.88 -3.62
N THR A 24 -11.53 15.36 -4.73
CA THR A 24 -12.58 14.32 -4.73
C THR A 24 -12.03 13.05 -5.34
N TYR A 25 -12.13 11.95 -4.60
CA TYR A 25 -11.81 10.63 -5.14
C TYR A 25 -12.91 10.12 -6.04
N LEU A 26 -12.53 9.69 -7.23
CA LEU A 26 -13.40 8.96 -8.14
C LEU A 26 -13.08 7.47 -7.97
N ILE A 27 -14.00 6.73 -7.37
CA ILE A 27 -13.84 5.30 -7.11
C ILE A 27 -14.68 4.51 -8.09
N HIS A 28 -14.05 3.64 -8.86
CA HIS A 28 -14.69 2.83 -9.91
C HIS A 28 -14.45 1.33 -9.62
N PRO A 29 -15.38 0.65 -8.92
CA PRO A 29 -15.29 -0.79 -8.72
C PRO A 29 -15.46 -1.55 -10.05
N VAL A 30 -14.56 -2.50 -10.31
CA VAL A 30 -14.62 -3.42 -11.44
C VAL A 30 -14.87 -4.82 -10.92
N ALA A 31 -15.87 -5.52 -11.42
CA ALA A 31 -16.15 -6.89 -11.04
C ALA A 31 -14.99 -7.79 -11.50
N VAL A 32 -14.42 -8.57 -10.58
CA VAL A 32 -13.31 -9.49 -10.85
C VAL A 32 -13.71 -10.94 -10.62
N GLU A 33 -14.63 -11.19 -9.69
CA GLU A 33 -15.20 -12.53 -9.41
C GLU A 33 -16.66 -12.37 -8.94
N ASP A 34 -17.39 -13.47 -8.80
CA ASP A 34 -18.80 -13.46 -8.35
C ASP A 34 -18.92 -12.81 -6.95
N GLY A 35 -19.64 -11.68 -6.92
CA GLY A 35 -19.80 -10.86 -5.71
C GLY A 35 -18.51 -10.23 -5.20
N ILE A 36 -17.45 -10.09 -6.03
CA ILE A 36 -16.22 -9.40 -5.67
C ILE A 36 -15.85 -8.35 -6.73
N TRP A 37 -15.57 -7.14 -6.26
CA TRP A 37 -15.08 -6.04 -7.09
C TRP A 37 -13.72 -5.57 -6.57
N MET A 38 -12.87 -5.22 -7.50
CA MET A 38 -11.60 -4.53 -7.26
C MET A 38 -11.73 -3.05 -7.58
N ILE A 39 -11.22 -2.21 -6.72
CA ILE A 39 -10.90 -0.82 -7.04
C ILE A 39 -9.39 -0.81 -7.30
N HIS A 40 -9.02 -0.52 -8.55
CA HIS A 40 -7.61 -0.42 -8.93
C HIS A 40 -7.04 0.91 -8.44
N GLY A 41 -5.94 0.87 -7.69
CA GLY A 41 -5.17 2.03 -7.28
C GLY A 41 -4.37 2.62 -8.45
N ASP A 42 -3.84 3.82 -8.28
CA ASP A 42 -2.90 4.41 -9.25
C ASP A 42 -1.55 3.68 -9.17
N ASP A 43 -1.02 3.23 -10.30
CA ASP A 43 0.26 2.51 -10.36
C ASP A 43 1.49 3.42 -10.12
N ALA A 44 1.30 4.74 -10.14
CA ALA A 44 2.34 5.71 -9.80
C ALA A 44 2.63 5.73 -8.28
N PRO A 45 3.78 6.27 -7.85
CA PRO A 45 4.02 6.57 -6.44
C PRO A 45 3.00 7.54 -5.86
N ILE A 46 2.90 7.59 -4.52
CA ILE A 46 2.06 8.59 -3.84
C ILE A 46 2.46 10.00 -4.24
N HIS A 47 1.52 10.79 -4.75
CA HIS A 47 1.71 12.20 -5.05
C HIS A 47 0.38 12.99 -4.92
N PHE A 48 0.46 14.31 -4.94
CA PHE A 48 -0.71 15.17 -4.72
C PHE A 48 -1.86 14.89 -5.69
N SER A 49 -1.58 14.63 -6.98
CA SER A 49 -2.64 14.48 -7.99
C SER A 49 -3.42 13.16 -7.86
N ASN A 50 -2.82 12.07 -7.28
CA ASN A 50 -3.57 10.85 -6.99
C ASN A 50 -4.13 10.80 -5.56
N GLY A 51 -3.83 11.81 -4.73
CA GLY A 51 -4.31 11.86 -3.34
C GLY A 51 -3.85 10.68 -2.48
N GLY A 52 -2.83 9.94 -2.91
CA GLY A 52 -2.34 8.73 -2.26
C GLY A 52 -3.17 7.47 -2.53
N ALA A 53 -4.15 7.52 -3.44
CA ALA A 53 -5.01 6.37 -3.77
C ALA A 53 -4.28 5.42 -4.73
N ILE A 54 -3.27 4.73 -4.23
CA ILE A 54 -2.41 3.82 -4.99
C ILE A 54 -2.65 2.34 -4.68
N ALA A 55 -3.28 2.02 -3.54
CA ALA A 55 -3.57 0.65 -3.15
C ALA A 55 -4.83 0.10 -3.84
N ASN A 56 -4.81 -1.17 -4.17
CA ASN A 56 -5.99 -1.90 -4.59
C ASN A 56 -6.88 -2.21 -3.39
N ILE A 57 -8.18 -2.08 -3.57
CA ILE A 57 -9.19 -2.36 -2.54
C ILE A 57 -10.15 -3.41 -3.05
N ALA A 58 -10.50 -4.40 -2.21
CA ALA A 58 -11.55 -5.34 -2.55
C ALA A 58 -12.87 -5.00 -1.83
N ILE A 59 -13.98 -5.10 -2.58
CA ILE A 59 -15.35 -5.08 -2.05
C ILE A 59 -15.91 -6.49 -2.23
N ILE A 60 -16.42 -7.10 -1.15
CA ILE A 60 -16.98 -8.46 -1.18
C ILE A 60 -18.43 -8.39 -0.69
N ASP A 61 -19.35 -8.83 -1.54
CA ASP A 61 -20.75 -9.01 -1.17
C ASP A 61 -20.96 -10.34 -0.45
N THR A 62 -21.69 -10.31 0.65
CA THR A 62 -22.07 -11.53 1.38
C THR A 62 -23.56 -11.53 1.70
N PRO A 63 -24.16 -12.68 2.05
CA PRO A 63 -25.56 -12.72 2.46
C PRO A 63 -25.90 -11.80 3.64
N VAL A 64 -24.94 -11.51 4.52
CA VAL A 64 -25.18 -10.76 5.77
C VAL A 64 -24.68 -9.31 5.76
N GLY A 65 -23.94 -8.89 4.73
CA GLY A 65 -23.41 -7.52 4.62
C GLY A 65 -22.22 -7.42 3.67
N THR A 66 -21.65 -6.25 3.58
CA THR A 66 -20.50 -5.94 2.72
C THR A 66 -19.21 -6.01 3.52
N LEU A 67 -18.18 -6.62 2.93
CA LEU A 67 -16.83 -6.63 3.50
C LEU A 67 -15.92 -5.80 2.61
N LEU A 68 -14.92 -5.19 3.24
CA LEU A 68 -13.83 -4.49 2.56
C LEU A 68 -12.50 -5.11 2.94
N VAL A 69 -11.59 -5.20 1.98
CA VAL A 69 -10.18 -5.47 2.24
C VAL A 69 -9.41 -4.22 1.84
N ASP A 70 -8.82 -3.60 2.85
CA ASP A 70 -8.21 -2.27 2.87
C ASP A 70 -9.21 -1.10 2.69
N SER A 71 -8.73 0.14 2.84
CA SER A 71 -9.61 1.29 3.01
C SER A 71 -9.10 2.58 2.35
N GLY A 72 -7.88 2.55 1.79
CA GLY A 72 -7.26 3.70 1.13
C GLY A 72 -6.57 4.67 2.10
N PRO A 73 -6.06 5.80 1.56
CA PRO A 73 -5.08 6.66 2.22
C PRO A 73 -5.66 7.67 3.21
N SER A 74 -6.98 7.91 3.27
CA SER A 74 -7.52 9.01 4.05
C SER A 74 -8.98 8.80 4.48
N LEU A 75 -9.42 9.54 5.51
CA LEU A 75 -10.81 9.61 5.94
C LEU A 75 -11.76 9.91 4.76
N ARG A 76 -11.36 10.84 3.88
CA ARG A 76 -12.14 11.22 2.70
C ARG A 76 -12.30 10.06 1.74
N TYR A 77 -11.20 9.32 1.47
CA TYR A 77 -11.26 8.11 0.66
C TYR A 77 -12.16 7.06 1.29
N GLY A 78 -11.96 6.74 2.56
CA GLY A 78 -12.77 5.76 3.28
C GLY A 78 -14.27 6.08 3.30
N ARG A 79 -14.65 7.35 3.43
CA ARG A 79 -16.07 7.78 3.31
C ARG A 79 -16.63 7.55 1.93
N THR A 80 -15.90 7.89 0.88
CA THR A 80 -16.30 7.65 -0.50
C THR A 80 -16.41 6.15 -0.78
N LEU A 81 -15.40 5.37 -0.35
CA LEU A 81 -15.39 3.92 -0.47
C LEU A 81 -16.60 3.27 0.19
N LYS A 82 -16.91 3.68 1.43
CA LYS A 82 -18.08 3.18 2.17
C LYS A 82 -19.37 3.41 1.36
N ALA A 83 -19.59 4.64 0.90
CA ALA A 83 -20.80 4.99 0.14
C ALA A 83 -20.88 4.20 -1.18
N VAL A 84 -19.77 4.03 -1.89
CA VAL A 84 -19.70 3.25 -3.13
C VAL A 84 -19.98 1.77 -2.85
N ALA A 85 -19.36 1.16 -1.84
CA ALA A 85 -19.53 -0.24 -1.51
C ALA A 85 -20.97 -0.56 -1.07
N GLU A 86 -21.56 0.27 -0.19
CA GLU A 86 -22.94 0.11 0.26
C GLU A 86 -23.94 0.35 -0.87
N GLY A 87 -23.67 1.31 -1.77
CA GLY A 87 -24.51 1.53 -2.96
C GLY A 87 -24.44 0.38 -3.97
N LEU A 88 -23.27 -0.24 -4.11
CA LEU A 88 -23.03 -1.35 -5.04
C LEU A 88 -23.73 -2.63 -4.60
N THR A 89 -23.65 -2.97 -3.31
CA THR A 89 -24.19 -4.22 -2.75
C THR A 89 -25.60 -4.09 -2.20
N GLY A 90 -26.05 -2.86 -1.92
CA GLY A 90 -27.32 -2.59 -1.22
C GLY A 90 -27.29 -2.97 0.25
N LYS A 91 -26.13 -3.24 0.84
CA LYS A 91 -25.94 -3.73 2.21
C LYS A 91 -24.91 -2.89 2.97
N PRO A 92 -25.03 -2.77 4.32
CA PRO A 92 -24.06 -2.04 5.12
C PRO A 92 -22.69 -2.73 5.10
N VAL A 93 -21.61 -1.94 5.23
CA VAL A 93 -20.28 -2.48 5.51
C VAL A 93 -20.24 -2.98 6.95
N ILE A 94 -19.98 -4.28 7.12
CA ILE A 94 -19.97 -4.97 8.43
C ILE A 94 -18.56 -5.43 8.85
N ARG A 95 -17.59 -5.41 7.94
CA ARG A 95 -16.19 -5.76 8.20
C ARG A 95 -15.27 -4.99 7.28
N VAL A 96 -14.17 -4.47 7.84
CA VAL A 96 -13.04 -3.92 7.11
C VAL A 96 -11.79 -4.66 7.56
N TYR A 97 -11.16 -5.41 6.69
CA TYR A 97 -9.86 -6.01 6.93
C TYR A 97 -8.76 -5.03 6.54
N VAL A 98 -7.78 -4.83 7.42
CA VAL A 98 -6.54 -4.10 7.10
C VAL A 98 -5.45 -5.14 6.90
N THR A 99 -4.89 -5.19 5.68
CA THR A 99 -3.89 -6.19 5.33
C THR A 99 -2.59 -5.99 6.09
N HIS A 100 -2.14 -4.76 6.24
CA HIS A 100 -0.89 -4.43 6.93
C HIS A 100 -0.85 -2.93 7.34
N LEU A 101 0.28 -2.49 7.89
CA LEU A 101 0.41 -1.16 8.53
C LEU A 101 0.48 0.03 7.56
N HIS A 102 0.70 -0.14 6.25
CA HIS A 102 0.98 0.98 5.36
C HIS A 102 -0.22 1.90 5.15
N PRO A 103 0.04 3.21 4.99
CA PRO A 103 -1.00 4.22 5.12
C PRO A 103 -1.97 4.26 3.94
N ASP A 104 -1.55 3.89 2.73
CA ASP A 104 -2.38 3.80 1.54
C ASP A 104 -3.41 2.67 1.61
N HIS A 105 -3.21 1.68 2.48
CA HIS A 105 -4.14 0.61 2.80
C HIS A 105 -5.02 0.93 4.01
N GLY A 106 -4.44 1.54 5.06
CA GLY A 106 -5.02 1.58 6.40
C GLY A 106 -5.59 2.92 6.88
N MET A 107 -5.25 4.08 6.29
CA MET A 107 -5.67 5.37 6.86
C MET A 107 -7.15 5.69 6.62
N GLY A 108 -7.78 5.09 5.62
CA GLY A 108 -9.22 5.25 5.34
C GLY A 108 -10.12 4.61 6.38
N ILE A 109 -9.61 3.72 7.26
CA ILE A 109 -10.39 3.15 8.37
C ILE A 109 -10.97 4.20 9.31
N ALA A 110 -10.43 5.42 9.33
CA ALA A 110 -10.98 6.54 10.07
C ALA A 110 -12.46 6.86 9.72
N ALA A 111 -12.98 6.32 8.60
CA ALA A 111 -14.38 6.44 8.20
C ALA A 111 -15.31 5.38 8.82
N PHE A 112 -14.79 4.41 9.55
CA PHE A 112 -15.52 3.24 10.05
C PHE A 112 -15.46 3.13 11.57
N ASP A 113 -16.45 2.43 12.13
CA ASP A 113 -16.41 2.06 13.56
C ASP A 113 -15.25 1.09 13.83
N PRO A 114 -14.36 1.36 14.77
CA PRO A 114 -13.28 0.44 15.14
C PRO A 114 -13.76 -1.00 15.42
N ALA A 115 -14.97 -1.18 15.92
CA ALA A 115 -15.54 -2.50 16.24
C ALA A 115 -15.70 -3.42 15.01
N ILE A 116 -15.80 -2.87 13.79
CA ILE A 116 -15.87 -3.66 12.55
C ILE A 116 -14.54 -3.77 11.82
N ILE A 117 -13.49 -3.06 12.29
CA ILE A 117 -12.17 -3.07 11.66
C ILE A 117 -11.33 -4.19 12.27
N ALA A 118 -10.82 -5.07 11.44
CA ALA A 118 -10.05 -6.24 11.84
C ALA A 118 -8.65 -6.24 11.19
N ALA A 119 -7.62 -6.55 11.98
CA ALA A 119 -6.25 -6.73 11.50
C ALA A 119 -5.50 -7.77 12.33
N LEU A 120 -4.36 -8.22 11.82
CA LEU A 120 -3.45 -9.06 12.61
C LEU A 120 -2.93 -8.30 13.83
N PRO A 121 -2.71 -8.97 14.97
CA PRO A 121 -2.17 -8.34 16.17
C PRO A 121 -0.85 -7.58 15.93
N GLN A 122 0.02 -8.12 15.06
CA GLN A 122 1.28 -7.48 14.71
C GLN A 122 1.05 -6.19 13.92
N ALA A 123 0.16 -6.21 12.92
CA ALA A 123 -0.18 -5.01 12.16
C ALA A 123 -0.75 -3.89 13.05
N ILE A 124 -1.62 -4.23 14.03
CA ILE A 124 -2.14 -3.26 15.01
C ILE A 124 -1.01 -2.65 15.84
N THR A 125 -0.05 -3.48 16.28
CA THR A 125 1.12 -3.02 17.06
C THR A 125 1.97 -2.06 16.24
N ASP A 126 2.23 -2.39 14.97
CA ASP A 126 3.04 -1.58 14.07
C ASP A 126 2.32 -0.27 13.69
N MET A 127 1.01 -0.31 13.44
CA MET A 127 0.19 0.89 13.23
C MET A 127 0.22 1.82 14.45
N ALA A 128 0.18 1.27 15.67
CA ALA A 128 0.24 2.07 16.90
C ALA A 128 1.62 2.74 17.08
N ARG A 129 2.70 2.07 16.67
CA ARG A 129 4.07 2.59 16.73
C ARG A 129 4.35 3.64 15.66
N ASP A 130 4.04 3.34 14.41
CA ASP A 130 4.52 4.09 13.23
C ASP A 130 3.44 4.95 12.57
N GLY A 131 2.16 4.70 12.84
CA GLY A 131 1.03 5.30 12.14
C GLY A 131 0.98 6.83 12.21
N ARG A 132 1.45 7.44 13.31
CA ARG A 132 1.56 8.91 13.41
C ARG A 132 2.59 9.46 12.44
N GLY A 133 3.75 8.81 12.31
CA GLY A 133 4.79 9.21 11.36
C GLY A 133 4.30 9.14 9.91
N PHE A 134 3.57 8.10 9.55
CA PHE A 134 2.92 7.98 8.25
C PHE A 134 1.87 9.07 8.02
N SER A 135 1.01 9.33 9.00
CA SER A 135 0.02 10.40 8.93
C SER A 135 0.66 11.75 8.67
N ASP A 136 1.69 12.11 9.45
CA ASP A 136 2.41 13.38 9.31
C ASP A 136 3.08 13.50 7.94
N ALA A 137 3.65 12.43 7.42
CA ALA A 137 4.25 12.40 6.08
C ALA A 137 3.21 12.62 4.99
N LEU A 138 2.07 11.93 5.07
CA LEU A 138 0.97 12.10 4.11
C LEU A 138 0.34 13.50 4.18
N TYR A 139 0.17 14.09 5.37
CA TYR A 139 -0.29 15.47 5.50
C TYR A 139 0.63 16.48 4.79
N ARG A 140 1.95 16.30 4.91
CA ARG A 140 2.92 17.15 4.21
C ARG A 140 2.87 17.00 2.69
N LEU A 141 2.66 15.79 2.22
CA LEU A 141 2.67 15.45 0.80
C LEU A 141 1.34 15.75 0.11
N LEU A 142 0.24 15.45 0.77
CA LEU A 142 -1.10 15.43 0.18
C LEU A 142 -2.00 16.59 0.64
N GLY A 143 -1.64 17.31 1.70
CA GLY A 143 -2.37 18.48 2.16
C GLY A 143 -3.87 18.22 2.40
N ASP A 144 -4.73 18.91 1.65
CA ASP A 144 -6.19 18.84 1.82
C ASP A 144 -6.83 17.46 1.59
N TRP A 145 -6.15 16.55 0.89
CA TRP A 145 -6.63 15.17 0.77
C TRP A 145 -6.69 14.47 2.13
N MET A 146 -5.82 14.85 3.06
CA MET A 146 -5.72 14.26 4.39
C MET A 146 -6.64 14.93 5.43
N ARG A 147 -7.34 16.03 5.08
CA ARG A 147 -8.10 16.83 6.04
C ARG A 147 -9.05 15.98 6.88
N GLY A 148 -8.87 16.04 8.21
CA GLY A 148 -9.65 15.30 9.20
C GLY A 148 -9.28 13.83 9.35
N THR A 149 -8.24 13.36 8.64
CA THR A 149 -7.74 11.99 8.79
C THR A 149 -6.92 11.91 10.08
N GLU A 150 -7.37 11.08 11.01
CA GLU A 150 -6.67 10.78 12.25
C GLU A 150 -6.28 9.31 12.29
N LEU A 151 -5.25 8.98 13.04
CA LEU A 151 -4.87 7.59 13.27
C LEU A 151 -5.95 6.89 14.08
N VAL A 152 -6.59 5.91 13.50
CA VAL A 152 -7.50 4.97 14.15
C VAL A 152 -6.83 3.60 14.18
N LEU A 153 -7.03 2.85 15.26
CA LEU A 153 -6.54 1.48 15.36
C LEU A 153 -7.69 0.49 15.19
N PRO A 154 -7.48 -0.66 14.52
CA PRO A 154 -8.46 -1.72 14.44
C PRO A 154 -8.88 -2.21 15.82
N GLY A 155 -10.21 -2.30 16.05
CA GLY A 155 -10.77 -2.77 17.32
C GLY A 155 -10.85 -4.30 17.44
N ARG A 156 -10.68 -5.04 16.31
CA ARG A 156 -10.72 -6.50 16.28
C ARG A 156 -9.36 -7.08 15.90
N LYS A 157 -8.87 -8.00 16.72
CA LYS A 157 -7.68 -8.80 16.41
C LYS A 157 -8.11 -10.05 15.65
N ILE A 158 -7.47 -10.31 14.53
CA ILE A 158 -7.63 -11.56 13.79
C ILE A 158 -6.82 -12.63 14.52
N THR A 159 -7.51 -13.64 15.07
CA THR A 159 -6.93 -14.81 15.76
C THR A 159 -7.39 -16.12 15.13
N GLU A 160 -8.50 -16.06 14.40
CA GLU A 160 -9.08 -17.21 13.73
C GLU A 160 -8.50 -17.36 12.31
N ALA A 161 -8.38 -18.60 11.86
CA ALA A 161 -7.90 -18.90 10.51
C ALA A 161 -8.98 -18.74 9.43
N SER A 162 -10.23 -18.49 9.80
CA SER A 162 -11.33 -18.24 8.87
C SER A 162 -12.49 -17.54 9.56
N GLU A 163 -13.28 -16.77 8.78
CA GLU A 163 -14.58 -16.22 9.18
C GLU A 163 -15.65 -16.61 8.15
N ASP A 164 -16.88 -16.80 8.61
CA ASP A 164 -18.04 -17.12 7.77
C ASP A 164 -19.06 -15.98 7.82
N PHE A 165 -19.56 -15.58 6.66
CA PHE A 165 -20.49 -14.47 6.48
C PHE A 165 -21.77 -14.94 5.79
N GLY A 166 -22.53 -15.79 6.48
CA GLY A 166 -23.79 -16.33 5.97
C GLY A 166 -23.59 -17.37 4.87
N GLY A 167 -22.55 -18.19 4.98
CA GLY A 167 -22.17 -19.22 4.03
C GLY A 167 -21.03 -18.83 3.09
N ARG A 168 -20.68 -17.51 3.00
CA ARG A 168 -19.46 -17.08 2.31
C ARG A 168 -18.27 -17.11 3.27
N ARG A 169 -17.36 -18.04 3.07
CA ARG A 169 -16.23 -18.28 3.97
C ARG A 169 -14.94 -17.69 3.42
N LEU A 170 -14.28 -16.89 4.25
CA LEU A 170 -12.95 -16.37 4.00
C LEU A 170 -11.92 -17.09 4.87
N ARG A 171 -10.88 -17.64 4.25
CA ARG A 171 -9.69 -18.12 4.96
C ARG A 171 -8.76 -16.94 5.19
N LEU A 172 -8.28 -16.79 6.43
CA LEU A 172 -7.42 -15.69 6.87
C LEU A 172 -6.02 -16.25 7.14
N MET A 173 -5.02 -15.70 6.48
CA MET A 173 -3.62 -16.17 6.58
C MET A 173 -2.75 -15.10 7.18
N ALA A 174 -2.23 -15.35 8.38
CA ALA A 174 -1.24 -14.51 9.03
C ALA A 174 0.13 -14.82 8.47
N LEU A 175 0.68 -13.91 7.69
CA LEU A 175 1.96 -14.00 7.00
C LEU A 175 2.85 -12.81 7.40
N ALA A 176 4.03 -12.70 6.79
CA ALA A 176 4.96 -11.60 6.96
C ALA A 176 5.94 -11.55 5.80
N GLY A 177 6.55 -10.40 5.59
CA GLY A 177 7.62 -10.26 4.59
C GLY A 177 7.63 -8.91 3.92
N HIS A 178 6.50 -8.41 3.46
CA HIS A 178 6.38 -7.02 3.06
C HIS A 178 6.38 -6.10 4.30
N SER A 179 5.72 -6.57 5.36
CA SER A 179 5.80 -6.02 6.72
C SER A 179 5.98 -7.13 7.76
N ALA A 180 6.00 -6.78 9.05
CA ALA A 180 6.09 -7.76 10.12
C ALA A 180 4.79 -8.54 10.32
N GLY A 181 3.67 -8.06 9.77
CA GLY A 181 2.36 -8.72 9.87
C GLY A 181 1.48 -8.40 8.66
N ASP A 182 1.47 -9.31 7.68
CA ASP A 182 0.73 -9.21 6.44
C ASP A 182 -0.41 -10.22 6.42
N LEU A 183 -1.63 -9.73 6.24
CA LEU A 183 -2.83 -10.54 6.10
C LEU A 183 -3.09 -10.82 4.62
N ALA A 184 -3.15 -12.09 4.25
CA ALA A 184 -3.76 -12.51 2.99
C ALA A 184 -5.08 -13.24 3.26
N LEU A 185 -6.02 -13.13 2.30
CA LEU A 185 -7.34 -13.74 2.39
C LEU A 185 -7.58 -14.63 1.17
N LEU A 186 -8.24 -15.77 1.38
CA LEU A 186 -8.78 -16.59 0.29
C LEU A 186 -10.29 -16.66 0.42
N ASP A 187 -11.00 -16.17 -0.58
CA ASP A 187 -12.43 -16.44 -0.71
C ASP A 187 -12.63 -17.87 -1.19
N GLU A 188 -13.14 -18.74 -0.32
CA GLU A 188 -13.28 -20.18 -0.63
C GLU A 188 -14.39 -20.46 -1.67
N GLN A 189 -15.31 -19.51 -1.88
CA GLN A 189 -16.37 -19.64 -2.87
C GLN A 189 -15.86 -19.48 -4.31
N THR A 190 -15.06 -18.46 -4.56
CA THR A 190 -14.53 -18.14 -5.91
C THR A 190 -13.13 -18.69 -6.15
N GLY A 191 -12.39 -18.96 -5.08
CA GLY A 191 -10.97 -19.28 -5.15
C GLY A 191 -10.10 -18.05 -5.40
N LEU A 192 -10.60 -16.82 -5.11
CA LEU A 192 -9.81 -15.59 -5.23
C LEU A 192 -8.88 -15.42 -4.03
N LEU A 193 -7.59 -15.29 -4.30
CA LEU A 193 -6.57 -14.89 -3.34
C LEU A 193 -6.45 -13.36 -3.32
N ILE A 194 -6.67 -12.73 -2.18
CA ILE A 194 -6.42 -11.30 -1.95
C ILE A 194 -5.14 -11.21 -1.13
N GLY A 195 -4.04 -10.76 -1.76
CA GLY A 195 -2.70 -10.90 -1.20
C GLY A 195 -2.20 -9.67 -0.43
N GLY A 196 -2.90 -8.53 -0.49
CA GLY A 196 -2.30 -7.26 -0.04
C GLY A 196 -0.92 -7.08 -0.68
N ASP A 197 -0.02 -6.41 0.00
CA ASP A 197 1.33 -6.11 -0.51
C ASP A 197 2.33 -7.29 -0.42
N LEU A 198 1.84 -8.48 -0.08
CA LEU A 198 2.61 -9.68 -0.40
C LEU A 198 2.67 -9.93 -1.91
N LEU A 199 1.72 -9.37 -2.69
CA LEU A 199 1.60 -9.53 -4.13
C LEU A 199 1.58 -8.16 -4.85
N PHE A 200 2.43 -8.03 -5.86
CA PHE A 200 2.48 -6.93 -6.82
C PHE A 200 2.38 -7.51 -8.24
N HIS A 201 1.67 -6.83 -9.12
CA HIS A 201 1.50 -7.28 -10.51
C HIS A 201 1.74 -6.10 -11.45
N ASP A 202 2.65 -6.22 -12.41
CA ASP A 202 3.08 -5.17 -13.35
C ASP A 202 3.45 -3.82 -12.69
N ARG A 203 3.69 -3.85 -11.39
CA ARG A 203 4.20 -2.77 -10.57
C ARG A 203 5.30 -3.30 -9.66
N ALA A 204 6.40 -2.55 -9.56
CA ALA A 204 7.53 -2.94 -8.74
C ALA A 204 7.16 -2.94 -7.24
N PRO A 205 7.49 -3.99 -6.50
CA PRO A 205 7.26 -4.09 -5.07
C PRO A 205 7.92 -2.98 -4.25
N ALA A 206 7.14 -2.36 -3.36
CA ALA A 206 7.63 -1.45 -2.33
C ALA A 206 8.26 -2.24 -1.18
N THR A 207 9.34 -1.73 -0.59
CA THR A 207 10.10 -2.49 0.41
C THR A 207 10.45 -1.72 1.70
N PRO A 208 9.71 -0.67 2.13
CA PRO A 208 10.16 0.21 3.21
C PRO A 208 10.27 -0.49 4.59
N THR A 209 9.61 -1.61 4.77
CA THR A 209 9.59 -2.40 6.01
C THR A 209 9.83 -3.89 5.77
N ALA A 210 10.33 -4.25 4.57
CA ALA A 210 10.39 -5.62 4.11
C ALA A 210 11.51 -6.45 4.76
N ASP A 211 11.21 -7.73 4.99
CA ASP A 211 12.13 -8.82 5.30
C ASP A 211 12.10 -9.81 4.12
N LEU A 212 13.05 -9.72 3.20
CA LEU A 212 13.04 -10.50 1.95
C LEU A 212 13.03 -12.02 2.18
N PRO A 213 13.79 -12.61 3.12
CA PRO A 213 13.72 -14.02 3.46
C PRO A 213 12.31 -14.47 3.91
N ARG A 214 11.66 -13.70 4.78
CA ARG A 214 10.28 -13.98 5.20
C ARG A 214 9.30 -13.83 4.07
N TRP A 215 9.48 -12.81 3.23
CA TRP A 215 8.60 -12.58 2.08
C TRP A 215 8.64 -13.77 1.10
N ARG A 216 9.82 -14.31 0.81
CA ARG A 216 9.96 -15.54 0.01
C ARG A 216 9.18 -16.71 0.62
N THR A 217 9.29 -16.89 1.94
CA THR A 217 8.55 -17.95 2.65
C THR A 217 7.03 -17.77 2.52
N SER A 218 6.55 -16.52 2.62
CA SER A 218 5.14 -16.20 2.42
C SER A 218 4.68 -16.46 0.99
N LEU A 219 5.47 -16.05 0.00
CA LEU A 219 5.19 -16.32 -1.41
C LEU A 219 5.15 -17.83 -1.71
N ASP A 220 6.06 -18.62 -1.12
CA ASP A 220 6.04 -20.09 -1.22
C ASP A 220 4.77 -20.71 -0.64
N SER A 221 4.26 -20.13 0.45
CA SER A 221 3.03 -20.58 1.08
C SER A 221 1.81 -20.25 0.23
N LEU A 222 1.76 -19.03 -0.34
CA LEU A 222 0.69 -18.60 -1.24
C LEU A 222 0.69 -19.39 -2.56
N ALA A 223 1.86 -19.67 -3.14
CA ALA A 223 1.98 -20.47 -4.37
C ALA A 223 1.47 -21.91 -4.23
N LYS A 224 1.56 -22.49 -3.02
CA LYS A 224 1.05 -23.84 -2.71
C LYS A 224 -0.44 -23.86 -2.38
N LEU A 225 -1.03 -22.70 -2.09
CA LEU A 225 -2.45 -22.61 -1.77
C LEU A 225 -3.27 -22.81 -3.05
N PRO A 226 -4.28 -23.71 -3.06
CA PRO A 226 -5.19 -23.81 -4.19
C PRO A 226 -6.00 -22.50 -4.35
N HIS A 227 -5.75 -21.74 -5.42
CA HIS A 227 -6.48 -20.55 -5.78
C HIS A 227 -6.55 -20.43 -7.31
N ARG A 228 -7.45 -19.58 -7.83
CA ARG A 228 -7.74 -19.48 -9.28
C ARG A 228 -7.28 -18.15 -9.86
N ALA A 229 -7.36 -17.09 -9.06
CA ALA A 229 -6.98 -15.74 -9.44
C ALA A 229 -6.38 -15.04 -8.23
N ALA A 230 -5.68 -13.92 -8.42
CA ALA A 230 -5.16 -13.11 -7.33
C ALA A 230 -5.48 -11.63 -7.52
N LEU A 231 -5.81 -10.97 -6.39
CA LEU A 231 -5.93 -9.52 -6.27
C LEU A 231 -4.70 -9.04 -5.49
N PRO A 232 -3.71 -8.43 -6.15
CA PRO A 232 -2.52 -7.90 -5.52
C PRO A 232 -2.82 -6.60 -4.77
N GLY A 233 -1.93 -6.18 -3.87
CA GLY A 233 -2.04 -4.88 -3.20
C GLY A 233 -1.85 -3.70 -4.17
N HIS A 234 -1.07 -3.89 -5.23
CA HIS A 234 -0.82 -2.91 -6.27
C HIS A 234 -0.72 -3.55 -7.65
N GLY A 235 -1.09 -2.77 -8.68
CA GLY A 235 -1.09 -3.20 -10.07
C GLY A 235 -2.37 -3.92 -10.48
N PRO A 236 -2.45 -4.43 -11.72
CA PRO A 236 -3.66 -5.03 -12.26
C PRO A 236 -4.04 -6.36 -11.57
N PHE A 237 -5.30 -6.74 -11.73
CA PHE A 237 -5.81 -8.06 -11.34
C PHE A 237 -5.05 -9.17 -12.07
N ASP A 238 -4.71 -10.25 -11.36
CA ASP A 238 -4.09 -11.44 -11.94
C ASP A 238 -5.12 -12.56 -12.11
N PRO A 239 -5.63 -12.79 -13.34
CA PRO A 239 -6.64 -13.81 -13.59
C PRO A 239 -6.10 -15.25 -13.52
N THR A 240 -4.77 -15.42 -13.46
CA THR A 240 -4.11 -16.73 -13.35
C THR A 240 -3.79 -17.10 -11.92
N GLY A 241 -3.69 -16.09 -11.04
CA GLY A 241 -3.30 -16.23 -9.66
C GLY A 241 -1.81 -16.53 -9.43
N GLN A 242 -1.03 -16.74 -10.49
CA GLN A 242 0.38 -17.14 -10.39
C GLN A 242 1.36 -16.05 -10.83
N GLU A 243 0.94 -15.14 -11.70
CA GLU A 243 1.81 -14.13 -12.26
C GLU A 243 2.25 -13.10 -11.24
N ALA A 244 1.33 -12.60 -10.40
CA ALA A 244 1.65 -11.67 -9.33
C ALA A 244 2.64 -12.27 -8.31
N ILE A 245 2.47 -13.55 -7.95
CA ILE A 245 3.40 -14.28 -7.07
C ILE A 245 4.79 -14.38 -7.71
N ALA A 246 4.83 -14.80 -8.98
CA ALA A 246 6.09 -15.00 -9.70
C ALA A 246 6.84 -13.67 -9.94
N GLN A 247 6.13 -12.62 -10.36
CA GLN A 247 6.72 -11.30 -10.59
C GLN A 247 7.25 -10.67 -9.31
N THR A 248 6.49 -10.77 -8.20
CA THR A 248 6.95 -10.26 -6.90
C THR A 248 8.24 -10.98 -6.47
N ARG A 249 8.27 -12.32 -6.61
CA ARG A 249 9.46 -13.10 -6.27
C ARG A 249 10.65 -12.72 -7.13
N ASP A 250 10.49 -12.67 -8.45
CA ASP A 250 11.58 -12.36 -9.38
C ASP A 250 12.16 -10.96 -9.11
N TRP A 251 11.30 -9.99 -8.77
CA TRP A 251 11.75 -8.64 -8.40
C TRP A 251 12.58 -8.64 -7.12
N ILE A 252 12.11 -9.26 -6.02
CA ILE A 252 12.84 -9.22 -4.73
C ILE A 252 14.12 -10.03 -4.78
N ASP A 253 14.19 -11.10 -5.57
CA ASP A 253 15.40 -11.88 -5.79
C ASP A 253 16.44 -11.07 -6.56
N TRP A 254 16.04 -10.45 -7.69
CA TRP A 254 16.91 -9.54 -8.42
C TRP A 254 17.37 -8.35 -7.57
N LEU A 255 16.49 -7.75 -6.80
CA LEU A 255 16.78 -6.59 -5.97
C LEU A 255 17.90 -6.89 -4.96
N GLU A 256 17.80 -8.02 -4.23
CA GLU A 256 18.81 -8.42 -3.26
C GLU A 256 20.16 -8.67 -3.94
N ASP A 257 20.17 -9.37 -5.08
CA ASP A 257 21.38 -9.64 -5.84
C ASP A 257 22.01 -8.35 -6.37
N ALA A 258 21.20 -7.44 -6.95
CA ALA A 258 21.68 -6.19 -7.51
C ALA A 258 22.30 -5.27 -6.43
N LEU A 259 21.63 -5.13 -5.28
CA LEU A 259 22.15 -4.31 -4.18
C LEU A 259 23.39 -4.95 -3.53
N THR A 260 23.41 -6.27 -3.39
CA THR A 260 24.62 -6.98 -2.89
C THR A 260 25.82 -6.80 -3.84
N ALA A 261 25.58 -6.89 -5.15
CA ALA A 261 26.62 -6.66 -6.16
C ALA A 261 27.12 -5.20 -6.12
N ALA A 262 26.21 -4.23 -5.96
CA ALA A 262 26.55 -2.81 -5.85
C ALA A 262 27.48 -2.54 -4.65
N VAL A 263 27.12 -3.04 -3.45
CA VAL A 263 27.97 -2.90 -2.25
C VAL A 263 29.34 -3.53 -2.46
N ARG A 264 29.40 -4.76 -3.00
CA ARG A 264 30.67 -5.47 -3.24
C ARG A 264 31.56 -4.78 -4.28
N SER A 265 30.96 -4.00 -5.18
CA SER A 265 31.66 -3.20 -6.19
C SER A 265 32.05 -1.81 -5.65
N GLY A 266 31.74 -1.49 -4.40
CA GLY A 266 32.05 -0.20 -3.77
C GLY A 266 31.19 0.97 -4.27
N LEU A 267 30.03 0.70 -4.87
CA LEU A 267 29.10 1.75 -5.27
C LEU A 267 28.48 2.41 -4.03
N ASP A 268 28.23 3.69 -4.09
CA ASP A 268 27.45 4.39 -3.06
C ASP A 268 25.92 4.19 -3.26
N MET A 269 25.10 4.72 -2.32
CA MET A 269 23.66 4.59 -2.38
C MET A 269 23.03 5.25 -3.63
N VAL A 270 23.62 6.33 -4.15
CA VAL A 270 23.12 7.03 -5.34
C VAL A 270 23.41 6.21 -6.59
N GLU A 271 24.64 5.68 -6.68
CA GLU A 271 25.05 4.80 -7.77
C GLU A 271 24.25 3.49 -7.75
N ALA A 272 24.07 2.88 -6.57
CA ALA A 272 23.22 1.69 -6.39
C ALA A 272 21.76 1.92 -6.82
N GLY A 273 21.19 3.10 -6.52
CA GLY A 273 19.85 3.49 -6.98
C GLY A 273 19.76 3.74 -8.49
N SER A 274 20.91 3.75 -9.19
CA SER A 274 21.01 3.99 -10.62
C SER A 274 21.40 2.77 -11.45
N VAL A 275 21.60 1.61 -10.81
CA VAL A 275 21.95 0.36 -11.52
C VAL A 275 20.92 0.03 -12.60
N PRO A 276 21.31 -0.61 -13.71
CA PRO A 276 20.40 -1.01 -14.77
C PRO A 276 19.31 -1.97 -14.26
N ILE A 277 18.06 -1.64 -14.53
CA ILE A 277 16.92 -2.53 -14.29
C ILE A 277 16.83 -3.49 -15.48
N PRO A 278 16.77 -4.82 -15.26
CA PRO A 278 16.65 -5.81 -16.33
C PRO A 278 15.43 -5.57 -17.23
N ALA A 279 15.56 -5.91 -18.50
CA ALA A 279 14.50 -5.70 -19.50
C ALA A 279 13.15 -6.36 -19.12
N ARG A 280 13.18 -7.50 -18.41
CA ARG A 280 11.97 -8.16 -17.93
C ARG A 280 11.14 -7.34 -16.93
N PHE A 281 11.74 -6.34 -16.31
CA PHE A 281 11.07 -5.39 -15.39
C PHE A 281 10.84 -4.00 -16.03
N ALA A 282 11.22 -3.80 -17.28
CA ALA A 282 11.15 -2.48 -17.92
C ALA A 282 9.71 -1.96 -18.07
N GLY A 283 8.73 -2.87 -18.13
CA GLY A 283 7.31 -2.54 -18.19
C GLY A 283 6.63 -2.36 -16.83
N MET A 284 7.30 -2.69 -15.73
CA MET A 284 6.71 -2.53 -14.40
C MET A 284 6.61 -1.05 -14.01
N ALA A 285 5.43 -0.63 -13.57
CA ALA A 285 5.23 0.70 -13.05
C ALA A 285 6.11 0.95 -11.80
N ALA A 286 6.54 2.19 -11.62
CA ALA A 286 7.34 2.65 -10.49
C ALA A 286 8.71 1.94 -10.28
N ALA A 287 9.21 1.12 -11.22
CA ALA A 287 10.39 0.29 -11.03
C ALA A 287 11.63 1.07 -10.54
N ARG A 288 11.96 2.21 -11.17
CA ARG A 288 13.09 3.05 -10.75
C ARG A 288 12.88 3.66 -9.36
N TYR A 289 11.68 4.11 -9.09
CA TYR A 289 11.32 4.70 -7.80
C TYR A 289 11.45 3.69 -6.65
N GLU A 290 10.94 2.47 -6.84
CA GLU A 290 11.00 1.44 -5.80
C GLU A 290 12.42 0.89 -5.61
N LEU A 291 13.25 0.81 -6.67
CA LEU A 291 14.67 0.51 -6.53
C LEU A 291 15.35 1.54 -5.62
N GLN A 292 15.17 2.85 -5.86
CA GLN A 292 15.78 3.91 -5.07
C GLN A 292 15.33 3.89 -3.61
N ARG A 293 14.05 3.61 -3.35
CA ARG A 293 13.53 3.43 -1.98
C ARG A 293 14.13 2.21 -1.29
N SER A 294 14.27 1.12 -2.01
CA SER A 294 14.86 -0.13 -1.51
C SER A 294 16.31 0.05 -1.11
N VAL A 295 17.08 0.86 -1.87
CA VAL A 295 18.45 1.22 -1.48
C VAL A 295 18.47 1.83 -0.09
N SER A 296 17.61 2.83 0.18
CA SER A 296 17.56 3.50 1.48
C SER A 296 17.28 2.54 2.64
N HIS A 297 16.53 1.47 2.38
CA HIS A 297 16.17 0.47 3.39
C HIS A 297 17.27 -0.57 3.60
N PHE A 298 17.81 -1.16 2.52
CA PHE A 298 18.68 -2.33 2.62
C PHE A 298 20.17 -1.99 2.66
N TYR A 299 20.58 -0.90 2.01
CA TYR A 299 21.98 -0.63 1.74
C TYR A 299 22.85 -0.53 3.00
N PRO A 300 22.45 0.19 4.08
CA PRO A 300 23.24 0.26 5.31
C PRO A 300 23.51 -1.11 5.95
N GLY A 301 22.52 -2.02 5.89
CA GLY A 301 22.66 -3.38 6.39
C GLY A 301 23.59 -4.24 5.53
N LEU A 302 23.54 -4.06 4.21
CA LEU A 302 24.42 -4.76 3.28
C LEU A 302 25.87 -4.28 3.40
N GLU A 303 26.10 -2.97 3.54
CA GLU A 303 27.44 -2.42 3.82
C GLU A 303 27.99 -3.00 5.11
N ALA A 304 27.22 -2.98 6.20
CA ALA A 304 27.65 -3.55 7.47
C ALA A 304 27.98 -5.05 7.39
N LYS A 305 27.35 -5.79 6.48
CA LYS A 305 27.57 -7.23 6.26
C LYS A 305 28.78 -7.53 5.39
N TRP A 306 29.02 -6.71 4.35
CA TRP A 306 29.95 -7.07 3.28
C TRP A 306 31.22 -6.22 3.23
N LEU A 307 31.24 -5.03 3.82
CA LEU A 307 32.43 -4.17 3.83
C LEU A 307 33.28 -4.44 5.08
N PRO A 308 34.62 -4.38 4.97
CA PRO A 308 35.49 -4.53 6.11
C PRO A 308 35.31 -3.36 7.08
N ARG A 309 35.32 -3.66 8.38
CA ARG A 309 35.28 -2.64 9.42
C ARG A 309 36.69 -2.10 9.66
N VAL A 310 36.87 -0.82 9.35
CA VAL A 310 38.15 -0.11 9.53
C VAL A 310 38.47 0.25 11.00
N ASP A 311 37.48 0.15 11.88
CA ASP A 311 37.57 0.46 13.32
C ASP A 311 37.87 -0.76 14.21
N MET A 312 37.97 -1.97 13.62
CA MET A 312 38.36 -3.16 14.34
C MET A 312 39.87 -3.36 14.23
N PRO A 313 40.63 -3.46 15.34
CA PRO A 313 42.02 -3.86 15.27
C PRO A 313 42.10 -5.25 14.65
N GLU A 314 43.04 -5.43 13.71
CA GLU A 314 43.40 -6.76 13.20
C GLU A 314 43.79 -7.65 14.35
N GLY A 315 42.98 -8.69 14.64
CA GLY A 315 43.21 -9.65 15.69
C GLY A 315 44.26 -10.70 15.30
#